data_11fbaa6c3e9a15464a9cc4b91a3116ca
#
_entry.id   11fbaa6c3e9a15464a9cc4b91a3116ca
#
_cell.length_a   1.000
_cell.length_b   1.000
_cell.length_c   1.000
_cell.angle_alpha   90.00
_cell.angle_beta   90.00
_cell.angle_gamma   90.00
#
_symmetry.space_group_name_H-M   'P 1'
#
loop_
_entity.id
_entity.type
_entity.pdbx_description
1 polymer ?
#
loop_
_entity_poly.entity_id
_entity_poly.type
_entity_poly.pdbx_seq_one_letter_code
_entity_poly.pdbx_strand_id
1 'polypeptide(L)'
;MTCISISQPTLFPWMGYFDIIKNSDIFVFLDNVKFEKRSWQMRNRIKTVDRKKEEMVWINIPTKILDSKTIINDVKIDNTQDWKRKHLQSFKVNYGHRFEK
;
A
#
# COMPACT_ATOMS: atom_id res chain seq x y z
N MET A 1 29.27 7.09 10.70
CA MET A 1 28.05 7.74 11.21
C MET A 1 26.85 6.85 10.91
N THR A 2 26.04 6.57 11.91
CA THR A 2 24.84 5.76 11.72
C THR A 2 23.68 6.62 11.24
N CYS A 3 23.05 6.22 10.14
CA CYS A 3 21.88 6.90 9.58
C CYS A 3 20.60 6.11 9.94
N ILE A 4 19.69 6.77 10.62
CA ILE A 4 18.40 6.17 11.01
C ILE A 4 17.28 6.91 10.27
N SER A 5 16.40 6.15 9.61
CA SER A 5 15.21 6.71 8.98
C SER A 5 13.96 6.12 9.62
N ILE A 6 12.93 6.96 9.76
CA ILE A 6 11.66 6.57 10.37
C ILE A 6 10.54 7.00 9.42
N SER A 7 9.63 6.07 9.10
CA SER A 7 8.49 6.37 8.24
C SER A 7 7.32 5.45 8.54
N GLN A 8 6.11 5.93 8.28
CA GLN A 8 4.91 5.11 8.38
C GLN A 8 4.88 4.07 7.27
N PRO A 9 4.33 2.88 7.52
CA PRO A 9 4.17 1.89 6.46
C PRO A 9 3.16 2.36 5.41
N THR A 10 3.42 2.04 4.15
CA THR A 10 2.52 2.35 3.03
C THR A 10 2.31 1.11 2.17
N LEU A 11 1.16 1.02 1.52
CA LEU A 11 0.87 -0.07 0.60
C LEU A 11 1.53 0.21 -0.75
N PHE A 12 2.35 -0.73 -1.25
CA PHE A 12 3.09 -0.60 -2.50
C PHE A 12 3.83 0.74 -2.59
N PRO A 13 4.84 0.94 -1.73
CA PRO A 13 5.53 2.24 -1.66
C PRO A 13 6.19 2.63 -2.98
N TRP A 14 6.30 3.94 -3.22
CA TRP A 14 7.01 4.48 -4.37
C TRP A 14 8.52 4.21 -4.27
N MET A 15 9.21 4.33 -5.41
CA MET A 15 10.63 3.96 -5.49
C MET A 15 11.52 4.72 -4.50
N GLY A 16 11.23 5.99 -4.25
CA GLY A 16 11.97 6.79 -3.29
C GLY A 16 11.91 6.26 -1.86
N TYR A 17 10.80 5.59 -1.51
CA TYR A 17 10.67 4.96 -0.20
C TYR A 17 11.71 3.85 -0.02
N PHE A 18 11.87 3.01 -1.05
CA PHE A 18 12.89 1.95 -1.03
C PHE A 18 14.31 2.50 -1.04
N ASP A 19 14.51 3.64 -1.70
CA ASP A 19 15.79 4.33 -1.72
C ASP A 19 16.18 4.80 -0.31
N ILE A 20 15.22 5.32 0.44
CA ILE A 20 15.44 5.71 1.83
C ILE A 20 15.86 4.51 2.66
N ILE A 21 15.17 3.37 2.50
CA ILE A 21 15.51 2.13 3.20
C ILE A 21 16.93 1.70 2.85
N LYS A 22 17.26 1.70 1.57
CA LYS A 22 18.57 1.27 1.07
C LYS A 22 19.71 2.12 1.63
N ASN A 23 19.49 3.42 1.77
CA ASN A 23 20.53 4.36 2.22
C ASN A 23 20.54 4.56 3.75
N SER A 24 19.71 3.83 4.49
CA SER A 24 19.66 3.89 5.94
C SER A 24 20.38 2.70 6.54
N ASP A 25 21.08 2.91 7.63
CA ASP A 25 21.66 1.80 8.41
C ASP A 25 20.59 1.09 9.20
N ILE A 26 19.63 1.88 9.73
CA ILE A 26 18.47 1.38 10.45
C ILE A 26 17.24 2.07 9.89
N PHE A 27 16.22 1.28 9.53
CA PHE A 27 14.93 1.80 9.11
C PHE A 27 13.85 1.36 10.11
N VAL A 28 13.07 2.33 10.60
CA VAL A 28 12.03 2.08 11.60
C VAL A 28 10.67 2.36 10.98
N PHE A 29 9.78 1.35 11.03
CA PHE A 29 8.37 1.54 10.65
C PHE A 29 7.62 2.16 11.82
N LEU A 30 7.11 3.36 11.62
CA LEU A 30 6.33 4.08 12.63
C LEU A 30 4.89 3.61 12.55
N ASP A 31 4.54 2.58 13.33
CA ASP A 31 3.21 1.96 13.30
C ASP A 31 2.42 2.13 14.60
N ASN A 32 2.95 2.90 15.55
CA ASN A 32 2.29 3.19 16.81
C ASN A 32 1.55 4.54 16.83
N VAL A 33 1.27 5.07 15.64
CA VAL A 33 0.52 6.31 15.46
C VAL A 33 -0.85 6.00 14.89
N LYS A 34 -1.76 6.98 14.97
CA LYS A 34 -3.13 6.83 14.48
C LYS A 34 -3.17 6.40 13.03
N PHE A 35 -4.03 5.42 12.73
CA PHE A 35 -4.30 4.98 11.36
C PHE A 35 -5.19 6.01 10.65
N GLU A 36 -4.78 6.39 9.44
CA GLU A 36 -5.54 7.30 8.59
C GLU A 36 -6.27 6.51 7.51
N LYS A 37 -7.62 6.51 7.57
CA LYS A 37 -8.45 5.92 6.53
C LYS A 37 -8.24 6.63 5.20
N ARG A 38 -8.33 5.87 4.10
CA ARG A 38 -8.20 6.38 2.74
C ARG A 38 -6.85 7.06 2.49
N SER A 39 -5.83 6.64 3.24
CA SER A 39 -4.46 7.10 3.05
C SER A 39 -3.64 6.05 2.30
N TRP A 40 -2.42 6.41 1.96
CA TRP A 40 -1.47 5.48 1.33
C TRP A 40 -1.11 4.28 2.22
N GLN A 41 -1.54 4.27 3.47
CA GLN A 41 -1.34 3.15 4.38
C GLN A 41 -2.14 1.92 3.97
N MET A 42 -3.35 2.10 3.41
CA MET A 42 -4.24 1.01 3.05
C MET A 42 -4.56 0.93 1.56
N ARG A 43 -4.17 1.90 0.76
CA ARG A 43 -4.52 1.93 -0.66
C ARG A 43 -3.44 2.56 -1.51
N ASN A 44 -3.45 2.21 -2.78
CA ASN A 44 -2.61 2.83 -3.78
C ASN A 44 -3.32 2.76 -5.13
N ARG A 45 -2.77 3.44 -6.11
CA ARG A 45 -3.33 3.47 -7.47
C ARG A 45 -2.42 2.73 -8.42
N ILE A 46 -3.03 2.02 -9.35
CA ILE A 46 -2.32 1.38 -10.46
C ILE A 46 -2.83 1.95 -11.78
N LYS A 47 -2.01 1.87 -12.82
CA LYS A 47 -2.40 2.33 -14.14
C LYS A 47 -3.45 1.40 -14.74
N THR A 48 -4.36 1.96 -15.54
CA THR A 48 -5.32 1.17 -16.30
C THR A 48 -4.83 0.94 -17.72
N VAL A 49 -5.25 -0.18 -18.34
CA VAL A 49 -4.98 -0.43 -19.77
C VAL A 49 -5.86 0.42 -20.68
N ASP A 50 -6.93 0.98 -20.17
CA ASP A 50 -7.83 1.83 -20.97
C ASP A 50 -7.18 3.19 -21.20
N ARG A 51 -6.54 3.32 -22.37
CA ARG A 51 -5.83 4.55 -22.75
C ARG A 51 -6.76 5.74 -22.98
N LYS A 52 -8.06 5.52 -23.15
CA LYS A 52 -9.05 6.59 -23.33
C LYS A 52 -9.40 7.27 -22.04
N LYS A 53 -9.23 6.55 -20.93
CA LYS A 53 -9.41 7.08 -19.57
C LYS A 53 -8.04 7.16 -18.93
N GLU A 54 -7.50 8.36 -18.79
CA GLU A 54 -6.25 8.57 -18.06
C GLU A 54 -6.43 8.29 -16.56
N GLU A 55 -7.45 7.51 -16.22
CA GLU A 55 -7.81 7.19 -14.86
C GLU A 55 -6.96 6.04 -14.32
N MET A 56 -6.58 6.18 -13.08
CA MET A 56 -5.90 5.12 -12.34
C MET A 56 -6.92 4.31 -11.54
N VAL A 57 -6.63 3.03 -11.38
CA VAL A 57 -7.48 2.13 -10.60
C VAL A 57 -6.96 2.07 -9.17
N TRP A 58 -7.84 2.27 -8.21
CA TRP A 58 -7.51 2.14 -6.80
C TRP A 58 -7.39 0.68 -6.40
N ILE A 59 -6.34 0.37 -5.64
CA ILE A 59 -6.17 -0.91 -4.95
C ILE A 59 -6.27 -0.62 -3.47
N ASN A 60 -7.24 -1.24 -2.80
CA ASN A 60 -7.50 -1.06 -1.38
C ASN A 60 -7.40 -2.37 -0.64
N ILE A 61 -6.85 -2.33 0.58
CA ILE A 61 -6.95 -3.45 1.52
C ILE A 61 -8.08 -3.12 2.48
N PRO A 62 -9.13 -3.97 2.55
CA PRO A 62 -10.21 -3.73 3.51
C PRO A 62 -9.69 -3.92 4.93
N THR A 63 -10.07 -3.01 5.82
CA THR A 63 -9.58 -3.00 7.19
C THR A 63 -10.73 -3.06 8.19
N LYS A 64 -10.44 -3.68 9.35
CA LYS A 64 -11.30 -3.66 10.53
C LYS A 64 -10.73 -2.65 11.50
N ILE A 65 -11.49 -1.61 11.81
CA ILE A 65 -11.09 -0.55 12.71
C ILE A 65 -12.04 -0.55 13.90
N LEU A 66 -11.47 -0.56 15.12
CA LEU A 66 -12.25 -0.58 16.35
C LEU A 66 -12.88 0.80 16.64
N ASP A 67 -12.12 1.87 16.43
CA ASP A 67 -12.59 3.25 16.62
C ASP A 67 -11.69 4.23 15.85
N SER A 68 -12.00 5.51 15.96
CA SER A 68 -11.24 6.57 15.26
C SER A 68 -9.83 6.79 15.83
N LYS A 69 -9.50 6.18 16.96
CA LYS A 69 -8.20 6.31 17.61
C LYS A 69 -7.31 5.10 17.41
N THR A 70 -7.75 4.13 16.59
CA THR A 70 -6.97 2.91 16.35
C THR A 70 -5.62 3.26 15.72
N ILE A 71 -4.54 2.75 16.31
CA ILE A 71 -3.20 2.92 15.76
C ILE A 71 -2.94 1.89 14.64
N ILE A 72 -1.98 2.19 13.78
CA ILE A 72 -1.67 1.35 12.59
C ILE A 72 -1.43 -0.11 12.98
N ASN A 73 -0.67 -0.33 14.04
CA ASN A 73 -0.32 -1.67 14.50
C ASN A 73 -1.53 -2.51 14.93
N ASP A 74 -2.62 -1.87 15.36
CA ASP A 74 -3.84 -2.54 15.81
C ASP A 74 -4.89 -2.69 14.71
N VAL A 75 -4.65 -2.13 13.53
CA VAL A 75 -5.55 -2.30 12.40
C VAL A 75 -5.40 -3.71 11.84
N LYS A 76 -6.53 -4.39 11.65
CA LYS A 76 -6.54 -5.74 11.09
C LYS A 76 -7.12 -5.71 9.68
N ILE A 77 -6.63 -6.61 8.83
CA ILE A 77 -7.18 -6.79 7.49
C ILE A 77 -8.51 -7.54 7.61
N ASP A 78 -9.52 -7.05 6.89
CA ASP A 78 -10.83 -7.71 6.84
C ASP A 78 -10.79 -8.83 5.80
N ASN A 79 -10.46 -10.03 6.23
CA ASN A 79 -10.37 -11.21 5.37
C ASN A 79 -11.74 -11.84 5.05
N THR A 80 -12.85 -11.27 5.55
CA THR A 80 -14.17 -11.68 5.12
C THR A 80 -14.48 -11.22 3.70
N GLN A 81 -13.76 -10.21 3.21
CA GLN A 81 -13.85 -9.73 1.84
C GLN A 81 -12.79 -10.44 0.98
N ASP A 82 -13.16 -10.74 -0.25
CA ASP A 82 -12.27 -11.44 -1.20
C ASP A 82 -11.32 -10.44 -1.90
N TRP A 83 -10.50 -9.75 -1.10
CA TRP A 83 -9.64 -8.68 -1.61
C TRP A 83 -8.43 -9.22 -2.38
N LYS A 84 -7.91 -10.37 -2.00
CA LYS A 84 -6.73 -10.96 -2.65
C LYS A 84 -7.02 -11.31 -4.12
N ARG A 85 -8.15 -11.94 -4.38
CA ARG A 85 -8.56 -12.28 -5.73
C ARG A 85 -8.83 -11.03 -6.56
N LYS A 86 -9.47 -10.03 -5.97
CA LYS A 86 -9.76 -8.76 -6.65
C LYS A 86 -8.48 -8.03 -7.03
N HIS A 87 -7.49 -7.99 -6.12
CA HIS A 87 -6.19 -7.39 -6.41
C HIS A 87 -5.48 -8.12 -7.54
N LEU A 88 -5.42 -9.46 -7.46
CA LEU A 88 -4.79 -10.27 -8.50
C LEU A 88 -5.43 -10.05 -9.86
N GLN A 89 -6.76 -10.01 -9.90
CA GLN A 89 -7.49 -9.77 -11.14
C GLN A 89 -7.20 -8.38 -11.70
N SER A 90 -7.16 -7.35 -10.84
CA SER A 90 -6.83 -5.99 -11.24
C SER A 90 -5.43 -5.91 -11.86
N PHE A 91 -4.46 -6.58 -11.26
CA PHE A 91 -3.10 -6.62 -11.81
C PHE A 91 -3.05 -7.39 -13.13
N LYS A 92 -3.75 -8.51 -13.24
CA LYS A 92 -3.79 -9.28 -14.50
C LYS A 92 -4.42 -8.50 -15.64
N VAL A 93 -5.52 -7.78 -15.36
CA VAL A 93 -6.21 -6.99 -16.39
C VAL A 93 -5.36 -5.82 -16.84
N ASN A 94 -4.69 -5.14 -15.91
CA ASN A 94 -3.99 -3.88 -16.22
C ASN A 94 -2.53 -4.07 -16.58
N TYR A 95 -1.89 -5.15 -16.14
CA TYR A 95 -0.47 -5.42 -16.39
C TYR A 95 -0.19 -6.80 -16.97
N GLY A 96 -1.23 -7.58 -17.31
CA GLY A 96 -1.09 -8.95 -17.79
C GLY A 96 -0.12 -9.11 -18.95
N HIS A 97 -0.12 -8.14 -19.86
CA HIS A 97 0.77 -8.14 -21.03
C HIS A 97 2.25 -8.06 -20.67
N ARG A 98 2.57 -7.68 -19.42
CA ARG A 98 3.95 -7.61 -18.91
C ARG A 98 4.37 -8.84 -18.12
N PHE A 99 3.38 -9.63 -17.64
CA PHE A 99 3.67 -10.85 -16.89
C PHE A 99 4.08 -12.03 -17.78
N GLU A 100 3.78 -11.96 -19.06
CA GLU A 100 4.05 -13.03 -20.03
C GLU A 100 5.44 -12.94 -20.65
N LYS A 101 6.25 -12.00 -20.20
CA LYS A 101 7.61 -11.83 -20.73
C LYS A 101 8.65 -12.47 -19.84
#